data_87fb949a5291aea68040a4d1c703f68c
#
_entry.id   87fb949a5291aea68040a4d1c703f68c
#
_cell.length_a   1.000
_cell.length_b   1.000
_cell.length_c   1.000
_cell.angle_alpha   90.00
_cell.angle_beta   90.00
_cell.angle_gamma   90.00
#
_symmetry.space_group_name_H-M   'P 1'
#
loop_
_entity.id
_entity.type
_entity.pdbx_description
1 polymer ?
#
loop_
_entity_poly.entity_id
_entity_poly.type
_entity_poly.pdbx_seq_one_letter_code
_entity_poly.pdbx_strand_id
1 'polypeptide(L)'
;MADGYSGYNKLKNIRRCCCYAHIRRYLIEAIPTGHDKDYSQPAVQGVLYCNKLFEYERSYKEKELSYMQVYKRRQKDQKPVVEGFMRWLDAQRPEKGSRMDRAVTYIQNRKDTLMTYLEDGRCSLSNNPSENSI
;
A
#
# COMPACT_ATOMS: atom_id res chain seq x y z
N MET A 1 -9.81 -21.26 -7.12
CA MET A 1 -10.21 -20.81 -7.13
C MET A 1 -10.56 -20.32 -7.37
N ALA A 2 -10.24 -20.20 -7.44
CA ALA A 2 -10.56 -19.70 -7.62
C ALA A 2 -10.74 -19.20 -7.94
N ASP A 3 -10.62 -18.99 -8.16
CA ASP A 3 -10.97 -18.28 -8.62
C ASP A 3 -11.58 -18.14 -9.41
N GLY A 4 -11.69 -18.38 -9.89
CA GLY A 4 -12.22 -18.20 -11.13
C GLY A 4 -13.56 -17.79 -11.22
N TYR A 5 -14.15 -17.23 -11.89
CA TYR A 5 -15.41 -16.82 -11.73
C TYR A 5 -15.56 -15.40 -12.14
N SER A 6 -15.82 -15.08 -13.37
CA SER A 6 -15.71 -13.75 -13.88
C SER A 6 -16.73 -12.77 -13.38
N GLY A 7 -18.00 -13.09 -13.35
CA GLY A 7 -19.00 -12.19 -12.79
C GLY A 7 -18.72 -11.92 -11.34
N TYR A 8 -18.30 -12.95 -10.70
CA TYR A 8 -17.91 -12.89 -9.32
C TYR A 8 -16.64 -12.06 -9.16
N ASN A 9 -15.76 -12.10 -10.14
CA ASN A 9 -14.54 -11.33 -10.12
C ASN A 9 -14.76 -9.84 -10.15
N LYS A 10 -15.84 -9.38 -10.74
CA LYS A 10 -16.15 -7.96 -10.75
C LYS A 10 -16.38 -7.46 -9.35
N LEU A 11 -17.08 -8.22 -8.53
CA LEU A 11 -17.25 -7.86 -7.14
C LEU A 11 -15.93 -7.93 -6.42
N LYS A 12 -15.13 -8.92 -6.74
CA LYS A 12 -13.83 -9.05 -6.11
C LYS A 12 -12.89 -7.93 -6.47
N ASN A 13 -13.02 -7.39 -7.67
CA ASN A 13 -12.12 -6.33 -8.08
C ASN A 13 -12.20 -5.13 -7.14
N ILE A 14 -13.38 -4.84 -6.65
CA ILE A 14 -13.53 -3.75 -5.69
C ILE A 14 -12.80 -4.07 -4.40
N ARG A 15 -12.73 -5.34 -4.04
CA ARG A 15 -12.09 -5.77 -2.80
C ARG A 15 -10.64 -6.14 -2.96
N ARG A 16 -10.13 -6.16 -4.17
CA ARG A 16 -8.78 -6.60 -4.43
C ARG A 16 -7.78 -5.46 -4.38
N CYS A 17 -8.21 -4.31 -3.91
CA CYS A 17 -7.27 -3.24 -3.63
C CYS A 17 -6.29 -3.72 -2.58
N CYS A 18 -5.02 -3.48 -2.83
CA CYS A 18 -3.98 -3.90 -1.92
C CYS A 18 -4.14 -3.21 -0.57
N CYS A 19 -3.98 -3.98 0.50
CA CYS A 19 -4.07 -3.42 1.84
C CYS A 19 -2.70 -2.88 2.25
N TYR A 20 -2.54 -1.57 2.14
CA TYR A 20 -1.27 -0.94 2.48
C TYR A 20 -0.97 -0.99 3.98
N ALA A 21 -2.00 -1.18 4.82
CA ALA A 21 -1.77 -1.38 6.25
C ALA A 21 -0.97 -2.65 6.51
N HIS A 22 -1.28 -3.71 5.79
CA HIS A 22 -0.53 -4.96 5.93
C HIS A 22 0.88 -4.82 5.39
N ILE A 23 1.03 -4.14 4.26
CA ILE A 23 2.36 -3.89 3.68
C ILE A 23 3.20 -3.12 4.69
N ARG A 24 2.63 -2.08 5.27
CA ARG A 24 3.34 -1.27 6.25
C ARG A 24 3.76 -2.11 7.45
N ARG A 25 2.90 -2.99 7.92
CA ARG A 25 3.22 -3.86 9.06
C ARG A 25 4.41 -4.77 8.74
N TYR A 26 4.41 -5.40 7.58
CA TYR A 26 5.54 -6.24 7.19
C TYR A 26 6.84 -5.45 7.17
N LEU A 27 6.80 -4.22 6.66
CA LEU A 27 7.98 -3.40 6.59
C LEU A 27 8.45 -2.97 7.97
N ILE A 28 7.52 -2.63 8.87
CA ILE A 28 7.87 -2.28 10.25
C ILE A 28 8.56 -3.45 10.92
N GLU A 29 8.04 -4.65 10.74
CA GLU A 29 8.63 -5.84 11.34
C GLU A 29 10.01 -6.15 10.79
N ALA A 30 10.32 -5.63 9.62
CA ALA A 30 11.63 -5.84 9.01
C ALA A 30 12.67 -4.80 9.44
N ILE A 31 12.27 -3.78 10.20
CA ILE A 31 13.21 -2.78 10.70
C ILE A 31 14.07 -3.40 11.80
N PRO A 32 15.40 -3.33 11.70
CA PRO A 32 16.26 -3.85 12.76
C PRO A 32 16.01 -3.12 14.07
N THR A 33 16.13 -3.83 15.19
CA THR A 33 15.92 -3.27 16.49
C THR A 33 16.84 -2.06 16.71
N GLY A 34 16.25 -0.96 17.15
CA GLY A 34 17.02 0.25 17.42
C GLY A 34 17.27 1.14 16.21
N HIS A 35 16.77 0.75 15.03
CA HIS A 35 16.98 1.51 13.81
C HIS A 35 15.70 2.14 13.28
N ASP A 36 14.73 2.39 14.15
CA ASP A 36 13.41 2.88 13.73
C ASP A 36 13.46 4.19 12.97
N LYS A 37 14.46 5.03 13.28
CA LYS A 37 14.58 6.33 12.63
C LYS A 37 15.79 6.40 11.72
N ASP A 38 16.32 5.25 11.35
CA ASP A 38 17.48 5.18 10.49
C ASP A 38 17.02 5.11 9.04
N TYR A 39 17.04 6.26 8.38
CA TYR A 39 16.54 6.36 7.01
C TYR A 39 17.43 5.68 5.97
N SER A 40 18.59 5.19 6.38
CA SER A 40 19.39 4.37 5.48
C SER A 40 18.89 2.92 5.42
N GLN A 41 18.02 2.52 6.36
CA GLN A 41 17.46 1.17 6.35
C GLN A 41 16.37 1.06 5.31
N PRO A 42 16.43 0.05 4.43
CA PRO A 42 15.40 -0.10 3.40
C PRO A 42 13.99 -0.23 3.97
N ALA A 43 13.83 -0.96 5.06
CA ALA A 43 12.51 -1.13 5.65
C ALA A 43 11.92 0.20 6.11
N VAL A 44 12.76 1.07 6.67
CA VAL A 44 12.30 2.40 7.09
C VAL A 44 11.86 3.21 5.87
N GLN A 45 12.63 3.12 4.79
CA GLN A 45 12.27 3.83 3.56
C GLN A 45 10.90 3.38 3.04
N GLY A 46 10.65 2.07 3.05
CA GLY A 46 9.35 1.55 2.62
C GLY A 46 8.21 2.03 3.48
N VAL A 47 8.43 2.07 4.80
CA VAL A 47 7.41 2.58 5.72
C VAL A 47 7.08 4.03 5.42
N LEU A 48 8.08 4.83 5.08
CA LEU A 48 7.85 6.25 4.77
C LEU A 48 6.96 6.42 3.54
N TYR A 49 7.14 5.58 2.51
CA TYR A 49 6.24 5.62 1.37
C TYR A 49 4.80 5.35 1.81
N CYS A 50 4.60 4.33 2.63
CA CYS A 50 3.25 4.00 3.11
C CYS A 50 2.67 5.13 3.95
N ASN A 51 3.49 5.71 4.83
CA ASN A 51 3.04 6.82 5.67
C ASN A 51 2.57 8.00 4.82
N LYS A 52 3.29 8.29 3.74
CA LYS A 52 2.92 9.38 2.86
C LYS A 52 1.54 9.17 2.27
N LEU A 53 1.27 7.95 1.82
CA LEU A 53 -0.04 7.63 1.26
C LEU A 53 -1.15 7.79 2.30
N PHE A 54 -0.91 7.31 3.52
CA PHE A 54 -1.91 7.44 4.59
C PHE A 54 -2.13 8.90 4.98
N GLU A 55 -1.10 9.73 4.94
CA GLU A 55 -1.25 11.15 5.23
C GLU A 55 -2.17 11.83 4.21
N TYR A 56 -1.99 11.52 2.93
CA TYR A 56 -2.88 12.06 1.92
C TYR A 56 -4.32 11.62 2.15
N GLU A 57 -4.52 10.34 2.45
CA GLU A 57 -5.87 9.82 2.68
C GLU A 57 -6.53 10.51 3.86
N ARG A 58 -5.77 10.74 4.94
CA ARG A 58 -6.30 11.44 6.10
C ARG A 58 -6.72 12.86 5.73
N SER A 59 -5.89 13.52 4.94
CA SER A 59 -6.19 14.87 4.48
C SER A 59 -7.50 14.91 3.69
N TYR A 60 -7.73 13.91 2.84
CA TYR A 60 -8.96 13.86 2.06
C TYR A 60 -10.18 13.70 2.96
N LYS A 61 -10.06 12.86 3.99
CA LYS A 61 -11.15 12.69 4.95
C LYS A 61 -11.44 13.97 5.70
N GLU A 62 -10.40 14.67 6.12
CA GLU A 62 -10.58 15.91 6.84
C GLU A 62 -11.27 16.97 5.99
N LYS A 63 -11.03 16.93 4.70
CA LYS A 63 -11.67 17.85 3.77
C LYS A 63 -13.03 17.35 3.28
N GLU A 64 -13.42 16.16 3.70
CA GLU A 64 -14.69 15.54 3.35
C GLU A 64 -14.91 15.47 1.84
N LEU A 65 -13.89 15.04 1.13
CA LEU A 65 -13.94 14.94 -0.32
C LEU A 65 -14.87 13.80 -0.75
N SER A 66 -15.56 14.00 -1.85
CA SER A 66 -16.39 12.95 -2.45
C SER A 66 -15.48 11.90 -3.08
N TYR A 67 -16.09 10.75 -3.44
CA TYR A 67 -15.31 9.68 -4.08
C TYR A 67 -14.65 10.14 -5.39
N MET A 68 -15.36 10.96 -6.16
CA MET A 68 -14.80 11.48 -7.40
C MET A 68 -13.63 12.42 -7.13
N GLN A 69 -13.75 13.24 -6.10
CA GLN A 69 -12.65 14.14 -5.72
C GLN A 69 -11.47 13.36 -5.20
N VAL A 70 -11.72 12.30 -4.42
CA VAL A 70 -10.65 11.44 -3.93
C VAL A 70 -9.93 10.80 -5.11
N TYR A 71 -10.69 10.30 -6.09
CA TYR A 71 -10.09 9.69 -7.27
C TYR A 71 -9.14 10.67 -7.96
N LYS A 72 -9.60 11.89 -8.18
CA LYS A 72 -8.79 12.90 -8.88
C LYS A 72 -7.55 13.27 -8.09
N ARG A 73 -7.70 13.42 -6.78
CA ARG A 73 -6.58 13.75 -5.92
C ARG A 73 -5.55 12.63 -5.90
N ARG A 74 -6.02 11.39 -5.84
CA ARG A 74 -5.11 10.25 -5.85
C ARG A 74 -4.27 10.22 -7.11
N GLN A 75 -4.85 10.54 -8.26
CA GLN A 75 -4.10 10.57 -9.51
C GLN A 75 -3.00 11.63 -9.46
N LYS A 76 -3.26 12.74 -8.81
CA LYS A 76 -2.30 13.84 -8.75
C LYS A 76 -1.28 13.66 -7.63
N ASP A 77 -1.75 13.30 -6.45
CA ASP A 77 -0.92 13.30 -5.24
C ASP A 77 -0.24 11.96 -4.99
N GLN A 78 -0.97 10.86 -5.16
CA GLN A 78 -0.51 9.56 -4.71
C GLN A 78 0.09 8.70 -5.80
N LYS A 79 -0.37 8.85 -7.03
CA LYS A 79 0.16 8.03 -8.10
C LYS A 79 1.68 8.15 -8.23
N PRO A 80 2.27 9.35 -8.19
CA PRO A 80 3.73 9.44 -8.22
C PRO A 80 4.40 8.75 -7.04
N VAL A 81 3.77 8.79 -5.87
CA VAL A 81 4.33 8.14 -4.68
C VAL A 81 4.33 6.63 -4.87
N VAL A 82 3.21 6.07 -5.36
CA VAL A 82 3.13 4.64 -5.59
C VAL A 82 4.14 4.20 -6.65
N GLU A 83 4.28 4.99 -7.71
CA GLU A 83 5.27 4.67 -8.73
C GLU A 83 6.68 4.68 -8.18
N GLY A 84 6.98 5.64 -7.31
CA GLY A 84 8.27 5.69 -6.64
C GLY A 84 8.47 4.48 -5.73
N PHE A 85 7.41 4.09 -5.02
CA PHE A 85 7.45 2.92 -4.16
C PHE A 85 7.74 1.66 -4.96
N MET A 86 7.11 1.51 -6.13
CA MET A 86 7.34 0.36 -6.98
C MET A 86 8.77 0.31 -7.51
N ARG A 87 9.33 1.46 -7.88
CA ARG A 87 10.72 1.51 -8.31
C ARG A 87 11.66 1.16 -7.16
N TRP A 88 11.36 1.68 -5.97
CA TRP A 88 12.13 1.35 -4.78
C TRP A 88 12.08 -0.16 -4.52
N LEU A 89 10.88 -0.74 -4.62
CA LEU A 89 10.68 -2.16 -4.38
C LEU A 89 11.52 -3.00 -5.34
N ASP A 90 11.50 -2.64 -6.62
CA ASP A 90 12.22 -3.41 -7.63
C ASP A 90 13.73 -3.33 -7.45
N ALA A 91 14.20 -2.30 -6.77
CA ALA A 91 15.64 -2.13 -6.52
C ALA A 91 16.12 -2.90 -5.30
N GLN A 92 15.22 -3.45 -4.51
CA GLN A 92 15.62 -4.12 -3.29
C GLN A 92 16.21 -5.49 -3.56
N ARG A 93 17.27 -5.81 -2.84
CA ARG A 93 17.95 -7.12 -2.93
C ARG A 93 18.20 -7.62 -1.51
N PRO A 94 17.13 -7.96 -0.79
CA PRO A 94 17.27 -8.37 0.61
C PRO A 94 17.92 -9.73 0.71
N GLU A 95 18.52 -9.98 1.85
CA GLU A 95 19.09 -11.27 2.13
C GLU A 95 18.00 -12.33 2.18
N LYS A 96 18.23 -13.43 1.51
CA LYS A 96 17.23 -14.48 1.39
C LYS A 96 16.82 -14.99 2.76
N GLY A 97 15.52 -15.10 2.99
CA GLY A 97 14.97 -15.59 4.25
C GLY A 97 14.88 -14.55 5.35
N SER A 98 15.38 -13.34 5.11
CA SER A 98 15.28 -12.27 6.10
C SER A 98 13.85 -11.74 6.17
N ARG A 99 13.57 -10.96 7.22
CA ARG A 99 12.26 -10.34 7.32
C ARG A 99 12.01 -9.36 6.19
N MET A 100 13.07 -8.67 5.76
CA MET A 100 12.95 -7.76 4.61
C MET A 100 12.63 -8.55 3.34
N ASP A 101 13.24 -9.71 3.18
CA ASP A 101 12.94 -10.58 2.05
C ASP A 101 11.46 -10.97 2.04
N ARG A 102 10.91 -11.32 3.21
CA ARG A 102 9.50 -11.66 3.32
C ARG A 102 8.62 -10.48 2.97
N ALA A 103 8.98 -9.29 3.44
CA ALA A 103 8.21 -8.09 3.16
C ALA A 103 8.23 -7.80 1.66
N VAL A 104 9.39 -7.84 1.04
CA VAL A 104 9.52 -7.58 -0.38
C VAL A 104 8.73 -8.60 -1.19
N THR A 105 8.84 -9.88 -0.82
CA THR A 105 8.12 -10.94 -1.52
C THR A 105 6.61 -10.74 -1.38
N TYR A 106 6.14 -10.41 -0.19
CA TYR A 106 4.73 -10.17 0.04
C TYR A 106 4.22 -9.06 -0.88
N ILE A 107 4.97 -7.97 -0.97
CA ILE A 107 4.58 -6.82 -1.78
C ILE A 107 4.67 -7.15 -3.26
N GLN A 108 5.73 -7.84 -3.69
CA GLN A 108 5.88 -8.24 -5.09
C GLN A 108 4.73 -9.11 -5.55
N ASN A 109 4.26 -10.00 -4.71
CA ASN A 109 3.15 -10.88 -5.06
C ASN A 109 1.85 -10.10 -5.23
N ARG A 110 1.79 -8.87 -4.75
CA ARG A 110 0.61 -8.01 -4.84
C ARG A 110 0.84 -6.80 -5.72
N LYS A 111 1.90 -6.84 -6.51
CA LYS A 111 2.30 -5.68 -7.31
C LYS A 111 1.18 -5.23 -8.24
N ASP A 112 0.42 -6.19 -8.79
CA ASP A 112 -0.68 -5.88 -9.70
C ASP A 112 -1.75 -5.03 -9.03
N THR A 113 -1.91 -5.15 -7.72
CA THR A 113 -2.97 -4.46 -7.01
C THR A 113 -2.51 -3.18 -6.31
N LEU A 114 -1.21 -2.88 -6.36
CA LEU A 114 -0.70 -1.69 -5.68
C LEU A 114 -1.34 -0.41 -6.19
N MET A 115 -1.68 -0.36 -7.47
CA MET A 115 -2.25 0.83 -8.08
C MET A 115 -3.76 0.76 -8.19
N THR A 116 -4.38 -0.36 -7.80
CA THR A 116 -5.81 -0.56 -8.03
C THR A 116 -6.67 0.48 -7.31
N TYR A 117 -6.29 0.81 -6.08
CA TYR A 117 -7.09 1.78 -5.32
C TYR A 117 -7.07 3.17 -5.96
N LEU A 118 -6.08 3.45 -6.79
CA LEU A 118 -6.01 4.74 -7.47
C LEU A 118 -7.13 4.91 -8.49
N GLU A 119 -7.68 3.80 -8.95
CA GLU A 119 -8.67 3.82 -10.02
C GLU A 119 -10.09 3.92 -9.51
N ASP A 120 -10.31 3.82 -8.20
CA ASP A 120 -11.65 3.88 -7.63
C ASP A 120 -11.60 4.58 -6.29
N GLY A 121 -12.18 5.77 -6.21
CA GLY A 121 -12.17 6.56 -4.99
C GLY A 121 -12.86 5.91 -3.82
N ARG A 122 -13.66 4.87 -4.06
CA ARG A 122 -14.31 4.14 -2.98
C ARG A 122 -13.43 3.08 -2.36
N CYS A 123 -12.33 2.74 -3.02
CA CYS A 123 -11.43 1.71 -2.54
C CYS A 123 -10.59 2.25 -1.40
N SER A 124 -10.67 1.60 -0.24
CA SER A 124 -9.93 2.04 0.93
C SER A 124 -8.46 1.65 0.83
N LEU A 125 -7.59 2.52 1.31
CA LEU A 125 -6.16 2.25 1.32
C LEU A 125 -5.82 1.07 2.23
N SER A 126 -6.51 0.95 3.37
CA SER A 126 -6.28 -0.17 4.27
C SER A 126 -7.12 -1.39 3.88
N ASN A 127 -8.22 -1.17 3.19
CA ASN A 127 -9.15 -2.22 2.78
C ASN A 127 -9.59 -3.11 3.94
N ASN A 128 -9.62 -2.56 5.14
CA ASN A 128 -9.99 -3.30 6.33
C ASN A 128 -10.83 -2.41 7.23
N PRO A 129 -12.15 -2.63 7.27
CA PRO A 129 -13.03 -1.76 8.06
C PRO A 129 -12.70 -1.71 9.53
N SER A 130 -12.25 -2.82 10.12
CA SER A 130 -11.94 -2.80 11.54
C SER A 130 -10.72 -1.95 11.84
N GLU A 131 -9.78 -1.88 10.93
CA GLU A 131 -8.65 -0.97 11.11
C GLU A 131 -9.08 0.47 10.99
N ASN A 132 -10.03 0.73 10.11
CA ASN A 132 -10.50 2.09 9.91
C ASN A 132 -11.31 2.59 11.09
N SER A 133 -11.88 1.69 11.87
CA SER A 133 -12.69 2.10 12.99
C SER A 133 -11.87 2.42 14.22
N ILE A 134 -10.61 2.13 14.18
CA ILE A 134 -9.70 2.46 15.28
C ILE A 134 -9.16 3.89 15.10
#